data_fb2e591456f50c9cf69fcdf469f8238a
#
_entry.id   fb2e591456f50c9cf69fcdf469f8238a
#
_cell.length_a   1.000
_cell.length_b   1.000
_cell.length_c   1.000
_cell.angle_alpha   90.00
_cell.angle_beta   90.00
_cell.angle_gamma   90.00
#
_symmetry.space_group_name_H-M   'P 1'
#
loop_
_entity.id
_entity.type
_entity.pdbx_description
1 polymer ?
#
loop_
_entity_poly.entity_id
_entity_poly.type
_entity_poly.pdbx_seq_one_letter_code
_entity_poly.pdbx_strand_id
1 'polypeptide(L)'
;MFDGHQQEIYSLDFSLDGRLIVSGSGDKTARIWDMIDGTSKVLTINDGDSLNNDHGVTSVAISPNGQFVAAGSLDTVVRIWDVNTAQLVERLRGHSDSVYSVAFTPDGKGLVSGSLDKTLKYWDISDLVVGGCGSAGGSGRVEGKKEGMNDGVVNEPGGSGGSAVARKEGDKSLSTVSRCTMNFTGHKVGVFVFACYLAG
;
A
#
# COMPACT_ATOMS: atom_id res chain seq x y z
N MET A 1 -25.05 16.42 4.81
CA MET A 1 -24.33 16.81 3.59
C MET A 1 -22.87 16.70 3.90
N PHE A 2 -22.11 15.96 3.09
CA PHE A 2 -20.66 15.84 3.24
C PHE A 2 -19.99 16.84 2.30
N ASP A 3 -19.13 17.69 2.81
CA ASP A 3 -18.44 18.73 2.05
C ASP A 3 -16.95 18.71 2.42
N GLY A 4 -16.07 19.00 1.45
CA GLY A 4 -14.63 19.06 1.73
C GLY A 4 -13.71 18.83 0.53
N HIS A 5 -14.12 18.07 -0.51
CA HIS A 5 -13.33 17.97 -1.73
C HIS A 5 -13.30 19.31 -2.48
N GLN A 6 -12.15 19.61 -3.09
CA GLN A 6 -11.92 20.86 -3.81
C GLN A 6 -12.09 20.72 -5.33
N GLN A 7 -12.22 19.49 -5.83
CA GLN A 7 -12.43 19.16 -7.24
C GLN A 7 -13.43 18.02 -7.37
N GLU A 8 -13.66 17.56 -8.60
CA GLU A 8 -14.62 16.52 -8.93
C GLU A 8 -14.30 15.21 -8.21
N ILE A 9 -15.34 14.52 -7.75
CA ILE A 9 -15.27 13.20 -7.16
C ILE A 9 -15.43 12.17 -8.27
N TYR A 10 -14.42 11.32 -8.43
CA TYR A 10 -14.41 10.32 -9.50
C TYR A 10 -14.86 8.93 -9.05
N SER A 11 -14.76 8.63 -7.77
CA SER A 11 -15.03 7.28 -7.26
C SER A 11 -15.53 7.31 -5.83
N LEU A 12 -16.43 6.37 -5.53
CA LEU A 12 -17.00 6.15 -4.19
C LEU A 12 -17.00 4.65 -3.89
N ASP A 13 -16.86 4.32 -2.62
CA ASP A 13 -17.09 2.96 -2.11
C ASP A 13 -17.64 3.02 -0.68
N PHE A 14 -18.31 1.93 -0.25
CA PHE A 14 -18.91 1.80 1.08
C PHE A 14 -18.25 0.68 1.86
N SER A 15 -18.08 0.89 3.16
CA SER A 15 -17.77 -0.23 4.05
C SER A 15 -18.93 -1.23 4.09
N LEU A 16 -18.60 -2.50 4.32
CA LEU A 16 -19.59 -3.58 4.32
C LEU A 16 -20.70 -3.37 5.36
N ASP A 17 -20.40 -2.73 6.49
CA ASP A 17 -21.34 -2.35 7.53
C ASP A 17 -22.17 -1.10 7.21
N GLY A 18 -21.90 -0.44 6.08
CA GLY A 18 -22.56 0.78 5.64
C GLY A 18 -22.25 2.03 6.46
N ARG A 19 -21.30 1.96 7.40
CA ARG A 19 -20.95 3.10 8.26
C ARG A 19 -20.04 4.12 7.57
N LEU A 20 -19.09 3.64 6.79
CA LEU A 20 -18.08 4.50 6.17
C LEU A 20 -18.33 4.62 4.67
N ILE A 21 -18.14 5.84 4.16
CA ILE A 21 -18.02 6.11 2.74
C ILE A 21 -16.56 6.50 2.48
N VAL A 22 -16.01 6.04 1.37
CA VAL A 22 -14.71 6.50 0.87
C VAL A 22 -14.94 7.19 -0.47
N SER A 23 -14.30 8.33 -0.68
CA SER A 23 -14.35 9.07 -1.94
C SER A 23 -12.97 9.38 -2.45
N GLY A 24 -12.78 9.36 -3.77
CA GLY A 24 -11.56 9.75 -4.47
C GLY A 24 -11.82 10.92 -5.40
N SER A 25 -10.93 11.91 -5.42
CA SER A 25 -11.12 13.17 -6.13
C SER A 25 -9.90 13.61 -6.93
N GLY A 26 -10.16 14.46 -7.93
CA GLY A 26 -9.15 15.20 -8.69
C GLY A 26 -8.28 16.12 -7.82
N ASP A 27 -8.75 16.49 -6.61
CA ASP A 27 -8.02 17.32 -5.65
C ASP A 27 -6.80 16.62 -5.00
N LYS A 28 -6.44 15.42 -5.47
CA LYS A 28 -5.31 14.60 -5.00
C LYS A 28 -5.53 14.01 -3.61
N THR A 29 -6.78 13.91 -3.20
CA THR A 29 -7.15 13.29 -1.92
C THR A 29 -8.15 12.17 -2.10
N ALA A 30 -8.05 11.16 -1.23
CA ALA A 30 -9.18 10.34 -0.88
C ALA A 30 -9.68 10.78 0.49
N ARG A 31 -10.97 10.58 0.77
CA ARG A 31 -11.57 10.91 2.06
C ARG A 31 -12.39 9.75 2.58
N ILE A 32 -12.29 9.53 3.87
CA ILE A 32 -13.14 8.60 4.62
C ILE A 32 -14.16 9.44 5.37
N TRP A 33 -15.44 9.14 5.20
CA TRP A 33 -16.56 9.83 5.84
C TRP A 33 -17.28 8.87 6.77
N ASP A 34 -17.44 9.23 8.02
CA ASP A 34 -18.30 8.49 8.96
C ASP A 34 -19.73 9.00 8.86
N MET A 35 -20.65 8.10 8.50
CA MET A 35 -22.05 8.44 8.29
C MET A 35 -22.83 8.67 9.60
N ILE A 36 -22.30 8.22 10.73
CA ILE A 36 -22.96 8.32 12.03
C ILE A 36 -22.67 9.68 12.67
N ASP A 37 -21.39 10.03 12.75
CA ASP A 37 -20.96 11.26 13.44
C ASP A 37 -20.64 12.41 12.48
N GLY A 38 -20.68 12.18 11.17
CA GLY A 38 -20.43 13.18 10.14
C GLY A 38 -18.98 13.65 10.03
N THR A 39 -18.04 12.97 10.70
CA THR A 39 -16.63 13.30 10.64
C THR A 39 -15.99 12.80 9.35
N SER A 40 -14.86 13.41 8.98
CA SER A 40 -14.07 12.93 7.84
C SER A 40 -12.59 12.91 8.13
N LYS A 41 -11.88 11.95 7.49
CA LYS A 41 -10.43 11.86 7.46
C LYS A 41 -9.93 12.07 6.04
N VAL A 42 -8.84 12.82 5.89
CA VAL A 42 -8.23 13.12 4.59
C VAL A 42 -7.01 12.23 4.41
N LEU A 43 -6.98 11.53 3.27
CA LEU A 43 -5.87 10.70 2.82
C LEU A 43 -5.21 11.41 1.63
N THR A 44 -4.00 11.89 1.81
CA THR A 44 -3.29 12.62 0.74
C THR A 44 -2.37 11.69 -0.03
N ILE A 45 -2.32 11.86 -1.35
CA ILE A 45 -1.34 11.17 -2.20
C ILE A 45 -0.06 11.98 -2.43
N ASN A 46 -0.01 13.20 -1.86
CA ASN A 46 1.13 14.10 -2.01
C ASN A 46 2.25 13.69 -1.04
N ASP A 47 3.01 12.69 -1.42
CA ASP A 47 4.07 12.08 -0.61
C ASP A 47 5.50 12.51 -1.00
N GLY A 48 5.62 13.58 -1.78
CA GLY A 48 6.92 14.15 -2.20
C GLY A 48 7.67 13.34 -3.27
N ASP A 49 7.23 12.11 -3.53
CA ASP A 49 7.88 11.19 -4.48
C ASP A 49 7.34 11.32 -5.92
N SER A 50 6.28 12.08 -6.12
CA SER A 50 5.66 12.18 -7.42
C SER A 50 6.24 13.32 -8.26
N LEU A 51 6.87 12.95 -9.36
CA LEU A 51 7.49 13.86 -10.34
C LEU A 51 6.48 14.61 -11.21
N ASN A 52 5.21 14.22 -11.18
CA ASN A 52 4.14 14.81 -11.99
C ASN A 52 3.18 15.62 -11.12
N ASN A 53 2.81 16.81 -11.54
CA ASN A 53 1.95 17.73 -10.80
C ASN A 53 0.44 17.42 -10.87
N ASP A 54 0.02 16.43 -11.66
CA ASP A 54 -1.39 16.09 -11.90
C ASP A 54 -1.70 14.65 -11.46
N HIS A 55 -2.08 14.48 -10.18
CA HIS A 55 -2.24 13.15 -9.58
C HIS A 55 -3.61 12.96 -8.96
N GLY A 56 -4.68 13.21 -9.70
CA GLY A 56 -6.04 12.92 -9.21
C GLY A 56 -6.19 11.46 -8.77
N VAL A 57 -6.94 11.22 -7.70
CA VAL A 57 -7.40 9.90 -7.28
C VAL A 57 -8.54 9.47 -8.18
N THR A 58 -8.33 8.44 -8.97
CA THR A 58 -9.27 7.96 -9.99
C THR A 58 -10.24 6.92 -9.48
N SER A 59 -9.79 6.09 -8.54
CA SER A 59 -10.59 4.99 -8.00
C SER A 59 -10.23 4.74 -6.55
N VAL A 60 -11.22 4.40 -5.74
CA VAL A 60 -11.06 4.02 -4.34
C VAL A 60 -11.79 2.71 -4.06
N ALA A 61 -11.30 1.96 -3.08
CA ALA A 61 -11.95 0.77 -2.55
C ALA A 61 -11.68 0.67 -1.05
N ILE A 62 -12.65 0.17 -0.28
CA ILE A 62 -12.48 -0.18 1.12
C ILE A 62 -12.41 -1.70 1.26
N SER A 63 -11.51 -2.19 2.11
CA SER A 63 -11.37 -3.62 2.34
C SER A 63 -12.63 -4.22 3.00
N PRO A 64 -12.96 -5.50 2.74
CA PRO A 64 -14.16 -6.13 3.31
C PRO A 64 -14.22 -6.10 4.83
N ASN A 65 -13.07 -6.12 5.50
CA ASN A 65 -12.96 -6.02 6.96
C ASN A 65 -12.98 -4.56 7.48
N GLY A 66 -13.07 -3.56 6.59
CA GLY A 66 -13.11 -2.15 6.95
C GLY A 66 -11.80 -1.57 7.50
N GLN A 67 -10.68 -2.31 7.43
CA GLN A 67 -9.40 -1.87 8.01
C GLN A 67 -8.57 -1.00 7.06
N PHE A 68 -8.69 -1.21 5.76
CA PHE A 68 -7.86 -0.55 4.76
C PHE A 68 -8.69 0.15 3.70
N VAL A 69 -8.14 1.25 3.19
CA VAL A 69 -8.60 1.94 1.97
C VAL A 69 -7.48 1.88 0.95
N ALA A 70 -7.81 1.46 -0.25
CA ALA A 70 -6.92 1.53 -1.40
C ALA A 70 -7.37 2.63 -2.35
N ALA A 71 -6.42 3.33 -2.97
CA ALA A 71 -6.68 4.30 -4.02
C ALA A 71 -5.70 4.15 -5.18
N GLY A 72 -6.26 4.15 -6.39
CA GLY A 72 -5.53 4.26 -7.63
C GLY A 72 -5.43 5.72 -8.06
N SER A 73 -4.33 6.09 -8.68
CA SER A 73 -4.04 7.46 -9.06
C SER A 73 -3.44 7.57 -10.46
N LEU A 74 -3.54 8.76 -11.04
CA LEU A 74 -2.93 9.09 -12.34
C LEU A 74 -1.39 9.03 -12.30
N ASP A 75 -0.77 9.00 -11.11
CA ASP A 75 0.67 8.89 -10.93
C ASP A 75 1.21 7.46 -11.02
N THR A 76 0.41 6.52 -11.50
CA THR A 76 0.75 5.11 -11.69
C THR A 76 0.83 4.26 -10.40
N VAL A 77 0.63 4.86 -9.24
CA VAL A 77 0.80 4.19 -7.94
C VAL A 77 -0.56 3.88 -7.33
N VAL A 78 -0.69 2.68 -6.78
CA VAL A 78 -1.78 2.35 -5.87
C VAL A 78 -1.28 2.49 -4.44
N ARG A 79 -2.06 3.17 -3.60
CA ARG A 79 -1.72 3.40 -2.19
C ARG A 79 -2.75 2.76 -1.29
N ILE A 80 -2.29 2.28 -0.14
CA ILE A 80 -3.14 1.67 0.88
C ILE A 80 -2.94 2.41 2.20
N TRP A 81 -4.04 2.82 2.82
CA TRP A 81 -4.06 3.46 4.15
C TRP A 81 -4.84 2.62 5.15
N ASP A 82 -4.44 2.71 6.40
CA ASP A 82 -5.22 2.21 7.53
C ASP A 82 -6.37 3.19 7.84
N VAL A 83 -7.58 2.67 7.94
CA VAL A 83 -8.82 3.44 8.14
C VAL A 83 -8.83 4.17 9.49
N ASN A 84 -8.29 3.51 10.54
CA ASN A 84 -8.35 4.06 11.90
C ASN A 84 -7.35 5.20 12.08
N THR A 85 -6.14 5.00 11.62
CA THR A 85 -5.03 5.96 11.81
C THR A 85 -4.91 6.98 10.69
N ALA A 86 -5.52 6.72 9.52
CA ALA A 86 -5.33 7.46 8.27
C ALA A 86 -3.87 7.51 7.81
N GLN A 87 -3.03 6.59 8.32
CA GLN A 87 -1.63 6.49 7.92
C GLN A 87 -1.48 5.68 6.64
N LEU A 88 -0.58 6.13 5.78
CA LEU A 88 -0.19 5.38 4.60
C LEU A 88 0.59 4.13 5.04
N VAL A 89 0.07 2.96 4.67
CA VAL A 89 0.64 1.66 5.03
C VAL A 89 1.55 1.14 3.91
N GLU A 90 1.10 1.27 2.66
CA GLU A 90 1.81 0.67 1.54
C GLU A 90 1.65 1.47 0.24
N ARG A 91 2.67 1.38 -0.63
CA ARG A 91 2.68 1.89 -2.00
C ARG A 91 2.96 0.75 -2.96
N LEU A 92 2.00 0.42 -3.79
CA LEU A 92 2.10 -0.64 -4.78
C LEU A 92 2.55 -0.02 -6.12
N ARG A 93 3.82 -0.19 -6.44
CA ARG A 93 4.46 0.34 -7.64
C ARG A 93 4.64 -0.77 -8.66
N GLY A 94 4.35 -0.50 -9.93
CA GLY A 94 4.55 -1.49 -11.00
C GLY A 94 3.73 -1.23 -12.25
N HIS A 95 2.68 -0.39 -12.20
CA HIS A 95 2.05 0.12 -13.41
C HIS A 95 2.95 1.15 -14.10
N SER A 96 2.93 1.17 -15.41
CA SER A 96 3.68 2.13 -16.24
C SER A 96 2.84 3.31 -16.71
N ASP A 97 1.54 3.30 -16.42
CA ASP A 97 0.61 4.37 -16.78
C ASP A 97 -0.48 4.48 -15.70
N SER A 98 -1.34 5.49 -15.82
CA SER A 98 -2.37 5.85 -14.87
C SER A 98 -3.23 4.65 -14.45
N VAL A 99 -3.49 4.54 -13.15
CA VAL A 99 -4.39 3.53 -12.58
C VAL A 99 -5.80 4.08 -12.56
N TYR A 100 -6.75 3.34 -13.11
CA TYR A 100 -8.15 3.78 -13.21
C TYR A 100 -9.12 2.96 -12.39
N SER A 101 -8.69 1.83 -11.87
CA SER A 101 -9.58 0.99 -11.07
C SER A 101 -8.79 0.19 -10.05
N VAL A 102 -9.35 0.08 -8.85
CA VAL A 102 -8.84 -0.78 -7.77
C VAL A 102 -10.01 -1.51 -7.12
N ALA A 103 -9.76 -2.74 -6.69
CA ALA A 103 -10.74 -3.53 -5.94
C ALA A 103 -10.03 -4.52 -5.02
N PHE A 104 -10.52 -4.66 -3.78
CA PHE A 104 -10.06 -5.72 -2.89
C PHE A 104 -10.68 -7.07 -3.28
N THR A 105 -9.96 -8.15 -2.98
CA THR A 105 -10.54 -9.49 -3.04
C THR A 105 -11.54 -9.69 -1.92
N PRO A 106 -12.54 -10.59 -2.08
CA PRO A 106 -13.56 -10.82 -1.05
C PRO A 106 -13.02 -11.26 0.29
N ASP A 107 -11.86 -11.93 0.31
CA ASP A 107 -11.17 -12.35 1.53
C ASP A 107 -10.29 -11.26 2.15
N GLY A 108 -10.18 -10.11 1.50
CA GLY A 108 -9.38 -8.96 1.93
C GLY A 108 -7.86 -9.15 1.89
N LYS A 109 -7.37 -10.28 1.37
CA LYS A 109 -5.93 -10.61 1.33
C LYS A 109 -5.22 -10.16 0.07
N GLY A 110 -5.98 -9.77 -0.94
CA GLY A 110 -5.47 -9.30 -2.21
C GLY A 110 -6.13 -8.01 -2.67
N LEU A 111 -5.46 -7.36 -3.59
CA LEU A 111 -5.95 -6.19 -4.32
C LEU A 111 -5.74 -6.41 -5.81
N VAL A 112 -6.67 -5.98 -6.63
CA VAL A 112 -6.55 -5.93 -8.09
C VAL A 112 -6.55 -4.49 -8.54
N SER A 113 -5.69 -4.15 -9.48
CA SER A 113 -5.67 -2.83 -10.12
C SER A 113 -5.67 -2.93 -11.63
N GLY A 114 -6.37 -2.01 -12.28
CA GLY A 114 -6.43 -1.87 -13.73
C GLY A 114 -5.88 -0.51 -14.17
N SER A 115 -5.09 -0.50 -15.24
CA SER A 115 -4.36 0.67 -15.69
C SER A 115 -4.51 0.92 -17.20
N LEU A 116 -4.22 2.17 -17.58
CA LEU A 116 -4.10 2.58 -18.97
C LEU A 116 -2.90 1.90 -19.68
N ASP A 117 -1.96 1.32 -18.92
CA ASP A 117 -0.88 0.48 -19.44
C ASP A 117 -1.38 -0.85 -20.04
N LYS A 118 -2.69 -1.06 -20.08
CA LYS A 118 -3.39 -2.23 -20.64
C LYS A 118 -3.16 -3.51 -19.83
N THR A 119 -2.79 -3.38 -18.57
CA THR A 119 -2.59 -4.51 -17.67
C THR A 119 -3.51 -4.47 -16.46
N LEU A 120 -3.86 -5.65 -15.97
CA LEU A 120 -4.37 -5.89 -14.63
C LEU A 120 -3.24 -6.46 -13.79
N LYS A 121 -3.12 -5.98 -12.56
CA LYS A 121 -2.15 -6.52 -11.60
C LYS A 121 -2.87 -6.99 -10.35
N TYR A 122 -2.45 -8.15 -9.88
CA TYR A 122 -2.85 -8.68 -8.57
C TYR A 122 -1.71 -8.48 -7.57
N TRP A 123 -2.05 -7.97 -6.41
CA TRP A 123 -1.15 -7.64 -5.32
C TRP A 123 -1.52 -8.45 -4.09
N ASP A 124 -0.58 -9.22 -3.57
CA ASP A 124 -0.76 -9.92 -2.30
C ASP A 124 -0.48 -8.95 -1.14
N ILE A 125 -1.48 -8.74 -0.30
CA ILE A 125 -1.42 -7.86 0.86
C ILE A 125 -1.74 -8.61 2.17
N SER A 126 -1.68 -9.93 2.13
CA SER A 126 -1.97 -10.78 3.29
C SER A 126 -1.16 -10.42 4.53
N ASP A 127 0.09 -10.00 4.35
CA ASP A 127 0.97 -9.56 5.45
C ASP A 127 0.46 -8.32 6.18
N LEU A 128 -0.23 -7.40 5.48
CA LEU A 128 -0.81 -6.21 6.10
C LEU A 128 -1.98 -6.57 7.00
N VAL A 129 -2.75 -7.60 6.62
CA VAL A 129 -3.92 -8.06 7.38
C VAL A 129 -3.49 -8.76 8.66
N VAL A 130 -2.39 -9.52 8.64
CA VAL A 130 -1.88 -10.28 9.79
C VAL A 130 -1.11 -9.40 10.77
N GLY A 131 -0.47 -8.33 10.29
CA GLY A 131 0.36 -7.42 11.10
C GLY A 131 -0.42 -6.46 12.01
N GLY A 132 -1.74 -6.40 11.91
CA GLY A 132 -2.59 -5.52 12.72
C GLY A 132 -2.80 -5.93 14.18
N CYS A 133 -2.24 -7.07 14.62
CA CYS A 133 -2.27 -7.50 16.02
C CYS A 133 -0.87 -7.35 16.61
N GLY A 134 -0.64 -6.26 17.32
CA GLY A 134 0.58 -6.04 18.09
C GLY A 134 0.84 -7.22 19.04
N SER A 135 1.84 -8.04 18.71
CA SER A 135 2.42 -9.01 19.64
C SER A 135 3.80 -8.55 20.05
N ALA A 136 3.84 -7.88 21.18
CA ALA A 136 5.03 -7.86 22.00
C ALA A 136 5.24 -9.27 22.58
N GLY A 137 6.45 -9.83 22.42
CA GLY A 137 7.02 -10.79 23.33
C GLY A 137 6.87 -12.27 22.98
N GLY A 138 8.02 -12.90 22.77
CA GLY A 138 8.12 -14.36 22.81
C GLY A 138 9.45 -14.85 22.25
N SER A 139 10.54 -14.61 22.98
CA SER A 139 11.82 -15.29 22.78
C SER A 139 11.65 -16.80 22.99
N GLY A 140 11.89 -17.56 21.96
CA GLY A 140 12.03 -19.01 22.02
C GLY A 140 13.40 -19.40 21.45
N ARG A 141 14.42 -19.36 22.33
CA ARG A 141 15.75 -19.89 22.09
C ARG A 141 15.67 -21.40 22.09
N VAL A 142 16.01 -22.04 20.99
CA VAL A 142 16.33 -23.47 20.97
C VAL A 142 17.82 -23.60 20.67
N GLU A 143 18.55 -23.99 21.70
CA GLU A 143 19.95 -24.40 21.61
C GLU A 143 20.03 -25.75 20.92
N GLY A 144 20.89 -25.82 19.91
CA GLY A 144 21.33 -27.04 19.26
C GLY A 144 22.87 -27.06 19.20
N LYS A 145 23.46 -27.70 20.19
CA LYS A 145 24.85 -27.98 20.37
C LYS A 145 25.40 -28.91 19.28
N LYS A 146 26.51 -28.54 18.62
CA LYS A 146 27.50 -29.50 18.11
C LYS A 146 28.89 -28.89 18.14
N GLU A 147 29.72 -29.61 18.89
CA GLU A 147 31.14 -29.44 19.08
C GLU A 147 31.97 -29.90 17.86
N GLY A 148 33.18 -29.35 17.74
CA GLY A 148 34.28 -30.08 17.08
C GLY A 148 35.26 -29.22 16.30
N MET A 149 36.34 -28.79 16.95
CA MET A 149 37.80 -28.88 16.60
C MET A 149 38.20 -28.47 15.16
N ASN A 150 39.23 -27.74 14.99
CA ASN A 150 40.52 -27.31 15.50
C ASN A 150 41.42 -26.88 14.34
N ASP A 151 42.38 -26.01 14.64
CA ASP A 151 43.67 -25.74 14.01
C ASP A 151 43.76 -24.88 12.74
N GLY A 152 44.41 -23.74 12.86
CA GLY A 152 45.84 -23.45 12.64
C GLY A 152 46.06 -22.12 11.95
N VAL A 153 46.51 -21.13 12.66
CA VAL A 153 47.82 -20.42 12.58
C VAL A 153 48.17 -19.59 11.33
N VAL A 154 48.36 -18.34 11.60
CA VAL A 154 49.40 -17.29 11.41
C VAL A 154 49.29 -16.32 10.23
N ASN A 155 49.42 -15.06 10.66
CA ASN A 155 50.22 -13.91 10.20
C ASN A 155 49.55 -12.76 9.44
N GLU A 156 49.56 -11.65 10.19
CA GLU A 156 49.56 -10.24 9.72
C GLU A 156 50.91 -9.87 9.02
N PRO A 157 51.16 -8.66 8.49
CA PRO A 157 50.46 -7.38 8.73
C PRO A 157 50.44 -6.42 7.52
N GLY A 158 49.76 -5.30 7.70
CA GLY A 158 50.12 -4.06 6.95
C GLY A 158 48.97 -3.25 6.36
N GLY A 159 48.52 -2.22 7.01
CA GLY A 159 48.79 -0.85 6.67
C GLY A 159 47.63 -0.04 6.10
N SER A 160 47.32 0.99 6.82
CA SER A 160 46.88 2.34 6.44
C SER A 160 45.37 2.62 6.12
N GLY A 161 44.71 3.32 7.03
CA GLY A 161 44.22 4.68 6.86
C GLY A 161 42.97 4.88 6.00
N GLY A 162 41.85 5.18 6.63
CA GLY A 162 40.68 5.67 5.90
C GLY A 162 39.49 5.91 6.81
N SER A 163 39.45 7.09 7.39
CA SER A 163 38.30 7.89 7.82
C SER A 163 36.95 7.20 8.02
N ALA A 164 36.53 7.08 9.26
CA ALA A 164 35.18 6.76 9.68
C ALA A 164 34.23 7.89 9.37
N VAL A 165 33.41 7.71 8.35
CA VAL A 165 32.21 8.55 8.14
C VAL A 165 31.07 7.91 8.93
N ALA A 166 30.66 8.60 9.97
CA ALA A 166 29.49 8.26 10.78
C ALA A 166 28.25 8.19 9.88
N ARG A 167 27.69 6.99 9.71
CA ARG A 167 26.39 6.80 9.09
C ARG A 167 25.34 7.19 10.12
N LYS A 168 24.58 8.23 9.82
CA LYS A 168 23.36 8.59 10.54
C LYS A 168 22.37 7.42 10.41
N GLU A 169 22.07 6.80 11.54
CA GLU A 169 20.87 5.95 11.68
C GLU A 169 19.64 6.83 11.55
N GLY A 170 18.70 6.44 10.70
CA GLY A 170 17.38 7.07 10.66
C GLY A 170 16.73 7.14 9.29
N ASP A 171 16.81 6.09 8.47
CA ASP A 171 15.85 5.91 7.39
C ASP A 171 15.37 4.46 7.40
N LYS A 172 14.17 4.25 7.98
CA LYS A 172 13.43 3.02 7.76
C LYS A 172 12.90 3.10 6.33
N SER A 173 13.76 2.78 5.36
CA SER A 173 13.32 2.54 4.00
C SER A 173 12.28 1.42 4.06
N LEU A 174 11.01 1.78 3.81
CA LEU A 174 9.98 0.81 3.51
C LEU A 174 10.55 -0.11 2.42
N SER A 175 10.76 -1.37 2.74
CA SER A 175 11.33 -2.33 1.81
C SER A 175 10.41 -2.40 0.59
N THR A 176 10.92 -2.02 -0.56
CA THR A 176 10.22 -2.09 -1.85
C THR A 176 10.16 -3.55 -2.29
N VAL A 177 9.45 -4.37 -1.53
CA VAL A 177 9.13 -5.73 -1.97
C VAL A 177 8.05 -5.58 -3.03
N SER A 178 8.30 -6.07 -4.24
CA SER A 178 7.28 -6.09 -5.29
C SER A 178 6.18 -7.05 -4.86
N ARG A 179 5.03 -6.51 -4.44
CA ARG A 179 3.84 -7.29 -4.05
C ARG A 179 3.02 -7.75 -5.25
N CYS A 180 3.43 -7.38 -6.47
CA CYS A 180 2.76 -7.84 -7.69
C CYS A 180 3.07 -9.31 -7.91
N THR A 181 2.09 -10.17 -7.68
CA THR A 181 2.22 -11.63 -7.86
C THR A 181 1.73 -12.10 -9.21
N MET A 182 0.80 -11.36 -9.84
CA MET A 182 0.28 -11.68 -11.16
C MET A 182 0.11 -10.42 -12.01
N ASN A 183 0.44 -10.53 -13.28
CA ASN A 183 0.26 -9.48 -14.27
C ASN A 183 -0.48 -10.04 -15.47
N PHE A 184 -1.69 -9.55 -15.71
CA PHE A 184 -2.54 -9.98 -16.82
C PHE A 184 -2.44 -8.96 -17.94
N THR A 185 -2.09 -9.42 -19.13
CA THR A 185 -1.96 -8.62 -20.35
C THR A 185 -2.89 -9.14 -21.43
N GLY A 186 -3.09 -8.38 -22.49
CA GLY A 186 -3.90 -8.83 -23.65
C GLY A 186 -5.01 -7.87 -24.03
N HIS A 187 -5.27 -6.83 -23.26
CA HIS A 187 -6.21 -5.77 -23.62
C HIS A 187 -5.60 -4.86 -24.69
N LYS A 188 -6.41 -4.51 -25.70
CA LYS A 188 -6.00 -3.56 -26.76
C LYS A 188 -6.16 -2.11 -26.33
N VAL A 189 -7.00 -1.85 -25.33
CA VAL A 189 -7.30 -0.54 -24.75
C VAL A 189 -7.09 -0.62 -23.23
N GLY A 190 -6.99 0.51 -22.55
CA GLY A 190 -6.85 0.59 -21.09
C GLY A 190 -7.94 -0.19 -20.35
N VAL A 191 -7.57 -0.76 -19.22
CA VAL A 191 -8.46 -1.61 -18.40
C VAL A 191 -9.15 -0.77 -17.35
N PHE A 192 -10.48 -0.82 -17.37
CA PHE A 192 -11.35 -0.26 -16.32
C PHE A 192 -12.04 -1.41 -15.60
N VAL A 193 -11.83 -1.53 -14.30
CA VAL A 193 -12.49 -2.54 -13.47
C VAL A 193 -13.54 -1.86 -12.62
N PHE A 194 -14.79 -2.30 -12.74
CA PHE A 194 -15.85 -1.95 -11.81
C PHE A 194 -16.13 -3.18 -10.95
N ALA A 195 -15.71 -3.15 -9.69
CA ALA A 195 -16.06 -4.19 -8.74
C ALA A 195 -17.42 -3.82 -8.12
N CYS A 196 -18.44 -4.60 -8.43
CA CYS A 196 -19.73 -4.51 -7.78
C CYS A 196 -19.86 -5.72 -6.86
N TYR A 197 -19.82 -5.52 -5.55
CA TYR A 197 -20.18 -6.55 -4.59
C TYR A 197 -21.69 -6.67 -4.54
N LEU A 198 -22.23 -7.72 -5.15
CA LEU A 198 -23.58 -8.17 -4.83
C LEU A 198 -23.48 -8.91 -3.49
N ALA A 199 -23.97 -8.28 -2.43
CA ALA A 199 -24.23 -8.96 -1.18
C ALA A 199 -25.25 -10.08 -1.43
N GLY A 200 -24.82 -11.33 -1.27
CA GLY A 200 -25.69 -12.49 -1.27
C GLY A 200 -26.23 -12.75 0.14
#